data_8e6777500c41d7f7466522a65e8b3a9f
#
_entry.id   8e6777500c41d7f7466522a65e8b3a9f
#
_cell.length_a   1.000
_cell.length_b   1.000
_cell.length_c   1.000
_cell.angle_alpha   90.00
_cell.angle_beta   90.00
_cell.angle_gamma   90.00
#
_symmetry.space_group_name_H-M   'P 1'
#
loop_
_entity.id
_entity.type
_entity.pdbx_description
1 polymer ?
#
loop_
_entity_poly.entity_id
_entity_poly.type
_entity_poly.pdbx_seq_one_letter_code
_entity_poly.pdbx_strand_id
1 'polypeptide(L)'
;MKLKLFFITILLFILTACIPIRVIPKYNPDTYNSYKLIQGYQKADTVGHTDVLKRESDMLACGVRNLMGGNLDLNTLYPDMTGSQVWPRHKRIDNCMKSKGYIIIGKEDCTNKGKPTGLCN
;
A
#
# COMPACT_ATOMS: atom_id res chain seq x y z
N MET A 1 50.25 13.71 -25.11
CA MET A 1 50.04 12.42 -24.43
C MET A 1 49.62 12.57 -22.99
N LYS A 2 50.34 13.32 -22.15
CA LYS A 2 49.98 13.50 -20.72
C LYS A 2 48.61 14.16 -20.51
N LEU A 3 48.19 15.10 -21.35
CA LEU A 3 46.88 15.76 -21.26
C LEU A 3 45.72 14.82 -21.58
N LYS A 4 45.87 13.95 -22.57
CA LYS A 4 44.86 12.96 -22.92
C LYS A 4 44.66 11.91 -21.81
N LEU A 5 45.73 11.50 -21.16
CA LEU A 5 45.70 10.57 -20.04
C LEU A 5 44.98 11.20 -18.83
N PHE A 6 45.19 12.49 -18.60
CA PHE A 6 44.55 13.24 -17.52
C PHE A 6 43.05 13.38 -17.73
N PHE A 7 42.58 13.63 -18.95
CA PHE A 7 41.14 13.67 -19.30
C PHE A 7 40.48 12.29 -19.15
N ILE A 8 41.15 11.23 -19.52
CA ILE A 8 40.64 9.86 -19.38
C ILE A 8 40.47 9.47 -17.92
N THR A 9 41.44 9.84 -17.06
CA THR A 9 41.37 9.60 -15.61
C THR A 9 40.24 10.39 -14.96
N ILE A 10 40.03 11.65 -15.32
CA ILE A 10 38.91 12.46 -14.83
C ILE A 10 37.57 11.90 -15.28
N LEU A 11 37.44 11.45 -16.53
CA LEU A 11 36.23 10.84 -17.07
C LEU A 11 35.87 9.52 -16.34
N LEU A 12 36.87 8.71 -16.01
CA LEU A 12 36.71 7.48 -15.21
C LEU A 12 36.24 7.78 -13.77
N PHE A 13 36.73 8.85 -13.15
CA PHE A 13 36.28 9.26 -11.81
C PHE A 13 34.84 9.78 -11.80
N ILE A 14 34.38 10.42 -12.87
CA ILE A 14 32.99 10.90 -12.99
C ILE A 14 32.01 9.74 -13.15
N LEU A 15 32.41 8.65 -13.81
CA LEU A 15 31.58 7.47 -14.03
C LEU A 15 31.37 6.62 -12.75
N THR A 16 32.23 6.75 -11.75
CA THR A 16 32.10 6.05 -10.47
C THR A 16 31.27 6.80 -9.42
N ALA A 17 30.83 8.04 -9.73
CA ALA A 17 30.08 8.90 -8.80
C ALA A 17 28.56 8.64 -8.74
N CYS A 18 28.04 7.67 -9.49
CA CYS A 18 26.66 7.19 -9.32
C CYS A 18 26.58 6.17 -8.17
N ILE A 19 26.87 6.62 -6.95
CA ILE A 19 26.51 5.85 -5.77
C ILE A 19 25.03 6.08 -5.54
N PRO A 20 24.17 5.05 -5.64
CA PRO A 20 22.76 5.21 -5.28
C PRO A 20 22.69 5.55 -3.79
N ILE A 21 22.35 6.80 -3.46
CA ILE A 21 22.06 7.20 -2.10
C ILE A 21 20.79 6.46 -1.69
N ARG A 22 20.93 5.36 -0.96
CA ARG A 22 19.80 4.75 -0.27
C ARG A 22 19.46 5.66 0.91
N VAL A 23 18.49 6.53 0.70
CA VAL A 23 17.81 7.19 1.81
C VAL A 23 17.00 6.10 2.50
N ILE A 24 17.52 5.59 3.61
CA ILE A 24 16.74 4.73 4.52
C ILE A 24 15.95 5.69 5.40
N PRO A 25 14.65 5.89 5.16
CA PRO A 25 13.86 6.68 6.07
C PRO A 25 13.87 5.98 7.44
N LYS A 26 13.89 6.75 8.52
CA LYS A 26 13.69 6.26 9.88
C LYS A 26 12.24 5.82 10.07
N TYR A 27 11.77 4.85 9.33
CA TYR A 27 10.51 4.21 9.63
C TYR A 27 10.77 2.77 10.08
N ASN A 28 9.98 2.33 11.02
CA ASN A 28 10.02 0.94 11.43
C ASN A 28 9.48 0.08 10.29
N PRO A 29 10.30 -0.76 9.63
CA PRO A 29 9.83 -1.63 8.56
C PRO A 29 8.72 -2.57 9.03
N ASP A 30 8.69 -2.94 10.30
CA ASP A 30 7.64 -3.77 10.89
C ASP A 30 6.30 -3.04 10.90
N THR A 31 6.29 -1.73 11.13
CA THR A 31 5.07 -0.92 11.06
C THR A 31 4.59 -0.74 9.61
N TYR A 32 5.50 -0.63 8.66
CA TYR A 32 5.18 -0.44 7.26
C TYR A 32 4.69 -1.72 6.58
N ASN A 33 5.30 -2.85 6.88
CA ASN A 33 4.99 -4.14 6.25
C ASN A 33 3.92 -4.95 7.01
N SER A 34 3.60 -4.57 8.24
CA SER A 34 2.72 -5.36 9.11
C SER A 34 1.23 -5.18 8.85
N TYR A 35 0.83 -4.13 8.12
CA TYR A 35 -0.58 -3.85 7.85
C TYR A 35 -0.76 -3.06 6.54
N LYS A 36 -1.67 -3.55 5.72
CA LYS A 36 -2.22 -2.85 4.55
C LYS A 36 -3.73 -2.72 4.72
N LEU A 37 -4.32 -1.62 4.26
CA LEU A 37 -5.75 -1.34 4.44
C LEU A 37 -6.65 -2.48 3.96
N ILE A 38 -6.28 -3.12 2.86
CA ILE A 38 -7.05 -4.25 2.32
C ILE A 38 -7.14 -5.43 3.29
N GLN A 39 -6.13 -5.62 4.14
CA GLN A 39 -6.11 -6.70 5.12
C GLN A 39 -7.16 -6.51 6.23
N GLY A 40 -7.63 -5.29 6.46
CA GLY A 40 -8.73 -5.01 7.38
C GLY A 40 -10.08 -5.55 6.92
N TYR A 41 -10.25 -5.84 5.62
CA TYR A 41 -11.49 -6.40 5.09
C TYR A 41 -11.41 -7.93 5.12
N GLN A 42 -12.05 -8.52 6.10
CA GLN A 42 -12.03 -9.97 6.33
C GLN A 42 -13.41 -10.58 6.11
N LYS A 43 -13.49 -11.74 5.47
CA LYS A 43 -14.74 -12.52 5.44
C LYS A 43 -15.10 -12.93 6.86
N ALA A 44 -16.34 -12.67 7.26
CA ALA A 44 -16.82 -12.94 8.61
C ALA A 44 -16.70 -14.42 9.03
N ASP A 45 -16.78 -15.32 8.07
CA ASP A 45 -16.67 -16.78 8.27
C ASP A 45 -15.23 -17.31 8.19
N THR A 46 -14.26 -16.50 7.70
CA THR A 46 -12.85 -16.91 7.52
C THR A 46 -11.88 -15.83 7.96
N VAL A 47 -12.14 -15.19 9.10
CA VAL A 47 -11.28 -14.14 9.67
C VAL A 47 -9.85 -14.66 9.83
N GLY A 48 -8.87 -13.91 9.35
CA GLY A 48 -7.45 -14.28 9.33
C GLY A 48 -7.07 -15.25 8.20
N HIS A 49 -8.04 -15.76 7.45
CA HIS A 49 -7.86 -16.71 6.34
C HIS A 49 -8.72 -16.36 5.14
N THR A 50 -9.00 -15.08 4.95
CA THR A 50 -9.76 -14.58 3.79
C THR A 50 -9.02 -14.85 2.49
N ASP A 51 -9.75 -15.33 1.47
CA ASP A 51 -9.21 -15.49 0.12
C ASP A 51 -8.80 -14.11 -0.43
N VAL A 52 -7.51 -13.92 -0.64
CA VAL A 52 -6.90 -12.64 -1.05
C VAL A 52 -7.36 -12.24 -2.43
N LEU A 53 -7.37 -13.17 -3.40
CA LEU A 53 -7.75 -12.88 -4.79
C LEU A 53 -9.24 -12.55 -4.89
N LYS A 54 -10.06 -13.27 -4.16
CA LYS A 54 -11.51 -12.98 -4.09
C LYS A 54 -11.76 -11.61 -3.49
N ARG A 55 -11.06 -11.27 -2.41
CA ARG A 55 -11.15 -9.95 -1.76
C ARG A 55 -10.76 -8.82 -2.71
N GLU A 56 -9.66 -8.96 -3.44
CA GLU A 56 -9.20 -7.97 -4.43
C GLU A 56 -10.25 -7.78 -5.54
N SER A 57 -10.80 -8.86 -6.06
CA SER A 57 -11.87 -8.83 -7.05
C SER A 57 -13.11 -8.13 -6.52
N ASP A 58 -13.52 -8.43 -5.30
CA ASP A 58 -14.69 -7.81 -4.67
C ASP A 58 -14.45 -6.30 -4.41
N MET A 59 -13.23 -5.90 -4.03
CA MET A 59 -12.85 -4.49 -3.90
C MET A 59 -13.01 -3.72 -5.20
N LEU A 60 -12.52 -4.26 -6.30
CA LEU A 60 -12.67 -3.64 -7.62
C LEU A 60 -14.15 -3.56 -8.03
N ALA A 61 -14.93 -4.61 -7.79
CA ALA A 61 -16.36 -4.63 -8.04
C ALA A 61 -17.11 -3.61 -7.18
N CYS A 62 -16.66 -3.31 -5.98
CA CYS A 62 -17.23 -2.32 -5.08
C CYS A 62 -16.84 -0.86 -5.39
N GLY A 63 -15.95 -0.63 -6.36
CA GLY A 63 -15.60 0.72 -6.82
C GLY A 63 -14.23 1.22 -6.42
N VAL A 64 -13.38 0.38 -5.86
CA VAL A 64 -11.94 0.66 -5.72
C VAL A 64 -11.33 0.71 -7.12
N ARG A 65 -10.65 1.80 -7.47
CA ARG A 65 -10.04 1.98 -8.79
C ARG A 65 -8.61 1.48 -8.83
N ASN A 66 -7.91 1.55 -7.69
CA ASN A 66 -6.52 1.13 -7.57
C ASN A 66 -6.31 0.47 -6.21
N LEU A 67 -5.75 -0.73 -6.21
CA LEU A 67 -5.45 -1.46 -4.99
C LEU A 67 -4.17 -0.95 -4.29
N MET A 68 -3.31 -0.20 -5.00
CA MET A 68 -2.09 0.44 -4.47
C MET A 68 -1.21 -0.50 -3.62
N GLY A 69 -1.06 -1.75 -4.08
CA GLY A 69 -0.33 -2.77 -3.32
C GLY A 69 -0.99 -3.14 -1.97
N GLY A 70 -2.30 -2.97 -1.87
CA GLY A 70 -3.07 -3.25 -0.65
C GLY A 70 -3.40 -2.02 0.22
N ASN A 71 -2.86 -0.84 -0.13
CA ASN A 71 -3.12 0.39 0.64
C ASN A 71 -4.43 1.09 0.27
N LEU A 72 -5.11 0.67 -0.77
CA LEU A 72 -6.39 1.16 -1.27
C LEU A 72 -6.44 2.67 -1.53
N ASP A 73 -7.27 3.08 -2.46
CA ASP A 73 -7.47 4.46 -2.87
C ASP A 73 -8.73 5.11 -2.23
N LEU A 74 -9.14 4.64 -1.07
CA LEU A 74 -10.42 5.02 -0.44
C LEU A 74 -10.59 6.53 -0.25
N ASN A 75 -9.51 7.21 0.10
CA ASN A 75 -9.49 8.65 0.36
C ASN A 75 -8.85 9.47 -0.78
N THR A 76 -8.62 8.85 -1.93
CA THR A 76 -8.03 9.54 -3.08
C THR A 76 -9.05 10.45 -3.74
N LEU A 77 -8.67 11.71 -3.94
CA LEU A 77 -9.43 12.66 -4.75
C LEU A 77 -9.02 12.48 -6.22
N TYR A 78 -9.90 11.90 -7.02
CA TYR A 78 -9.68 11.76 -8.46
C TYR A 78 -10.11 13.02 -9.22
N PRO A 79 -9.55 13.29 -10.42
CA PRO A 79 -9.89 14.47 -11.23
C PRO A 79 -11.36 14.58 -11.62
N ASP A 80 -12.10 13.46 -11.68
CA ASP A 80 -13.53 13.39 -11.99
C ASP A 80 -14.44 13.51 -10.76
N MET A 81 -13.86 13.88 -9.60
CA MET A 81 -14.57 13.97 -8.32
C MET A 81 -14.36 15.34 -7.67
N THR A 82 -15.29 15.72 -6.80
CA THR A 82 -15.12 16.83 -5.85
C THR A 82 -14.69 16.30 -4.48
N GLY A 83 -14.07 17.15 -3.66
CA GLY A 83 -13.64 16.76 -2.30
C GLY A 83 -14.81 16.23 -1.44
N SER A 84 -16.02 16.78 -1.62
CA SER A 84 -17.23 16.33 -0.92
C SER A 84 -17.70 14.93 -1.32
N GLN A 85 -17.23 14.38 -2.42
CA GLN A 85 -17.59 13.04 -2.92
C GLN A 85 -16.66 11.94 -2.40
N VAL A 86 -15.49 12.29 -1.85
CA VAL A 86 -14.50 11.32 -1.38
C VAL A 86 -15.05 10.45 -0.25
N TRP A 87 -15.58 11.06 0.80
CA TRP A 87 -16.13 10.33 1.93
C TRP A 87 -17.37 9.50 1.60
N PRO A 88 -18.37 10.01 0.86
CA PRO A 88 -19.48 9.20 0.38
C PRO A 88 -19.05 8.00 -0.47
N ARG A 89 -18.02 8.16 -1.31
CA ARG A 89 -17.43 7.07 -2.09
C ARG A 89 -16.85 5.99 -1.17
N HIS A 90 -16.04 6.38 -0.18
CA HIS A 90 -15.47 5.46 0.81
C HIS A 90 -16.59 4.67 1.50
N LYS A 91 -17.62 5.34 2.00
CA LYS A 91 -18.78 4.68 2.64
C LYS A 91 -19.50 3.70 1.71
N ARG A 92 -19.66 4.04 0.43
CA ARG A 92 -20.28 3.12 -0.55
C ARG A 92 -19.45 1.84 -0.73
N ILE A 93 -18.12 1.97 -0.80
CA ILE A 93 -17.20 0.84 -0.90
C ILE A 93 -17.33 -0.05 0.34
N ASP A 94 -17.27 0.53 1.54
CA ASP A 94 -17.41 -0.20 2.81
C ASP A 94 -18.75 -0.95 2.89
N ASN A 95 -19.85 -0.28 2.54
CA ASN A 95 -21.17 -0.90 2.55
C ASN A 95 -21.30 -2.01 1.51
N CYS A 96 -20.70 -1.83 0.33
CA CYS A 96 -20.66 -2.86 -0.71
C CYS A 96 -19.90 -4.09 -0.21
N MET A 97 -18.73 -3.91 0.40
CA MET A 97 -17.94 -5.02 0.97
C MET A 97 -18.70 -5.73 2.09
N LYS A 98 -19.34 -4.97 2.99
CA LYS A 98 -20.19 -5.56 4.04
C LYS A 98 -21.34 -6.39 3.45
N SER A 99 -21.98 -5.94 2.38
CA SER A 99 -23.03 -6.69 1.68
C SER A 99 -22.54 -8.00 1.07
N LYS A 100 -21.22 -8.11 0.81
CA LYS A 100 -20.55 -9.32 0.32
C LYS A 100 -20.06 -10.24 1.47
N GLY A 101 -20.38 -9.92 2.73
CA GLY A 101 -20.05 -10.71 3.90
C GLY A 101 -18.70 -10.38 4.52
N TYR A 102 -18.12 -9.20 4.23
CA TYR A 102 -16.90 -8.73 4.88
C TYR A 102 -17.23 -7.95 6.15
N ILE A 103 -16.37 -8.12 7.14
CA ILE A 103 -16.24 -7.21 8.29
C ILE A 103 -15.00 -6.35 8.08
N ILE A 104 -14.98 -5.19 8.72
CA ILE A 104 -13.84 -4.26 8.65
C ILE A 104 -13.18 -4.21 10.01
N ILE A 105 -11.93 -4.64 10.07
CA ILE A 105 -11.12 -4.70 11.28
C ILE A 105 -10.11 -3.55 11.24
N GLY A 106 -9.99 -2.82 12.32
CA GLY A 106 -9.07 -1.70 12.42
C GLY A 106 -7.60 -2.14 12.52
N LYS A 107 -6.70 -1.23 12.19
CA LYS A 107 -5.26 -1.48 12.26
C LYS A 107 -4.82 -1.93 13.65
N GLU A 108 -5.39 -1.36 14.69
CA GLU A 108 -5.12 -1.66 16.09
C GLU A 108 -5.45 -3.10 16.49
N ASP A 109 -6.41 -3.71 15.80
CA ASP A 109 -6.79 -5.12 16.02
C ASP A 109 -6.01 -6.07 15.08
N CYS A 110 -5.59 -5.58 13.92
CA CYS A 110 -4.79 -6.35 12.96
C CYS A 110 -3.33 -6.49 13.38
N THR A 111 -2.81 -5.52 14.14
CA THR A 111 -1.41 -5.47 14.56
C THR A 111 -1.29 -5.12 16.04
N ASN A 112 -0.30 -5.72 16.71
CA ASN A 112 0.09 -5.37 18.05
C ASN A 112 1.58 -5.05 18.09
N LYS A 113 1.93 -3.82 18.45
CA LYS A 113 3.32 -3.31 18.45
C LYS A 113 4.07 -3.60 17.13
N GLY A 114 3.39 -3.40 16.01
CA GLY A 114 3.92 -3.64 14.67
C GLY A 114 3.96 -5.10 14.22
N LYS A 115 3.43 -6.03 15.03
CA LYS A 115 3.36 -7.46 14.69
C LYS A 115 1.94 -7.87 14.34
N PRO A 116 1.73 -8.74 13.32
CA PRO A 116 0.43 -9.27 12.98
C PRO A 116 -0.21 -10.02 14.16
N THR A 117 -1.50 -9.83 14.36
CA THR A 117 -2.29 -10.56 15.39
C THR A 117 -2.85 -11.88 14.86
N GLY A 118 -2.83 -12.09 13.55
CA GLY A 118 -3.45 -13.23 12.87
C GLY A 118 -4.92 -13.02 12.47
N LEU A 119 -5.53 -11.89 12.84
CA LEU A 119 -6.90 -11.55 12.44
C LEU A 119 -7.02 -11.01 11.02
N CYS A 120 -5.91 -10.56 10.43
CA CYS A 120 -5.90 -9.87 9.15
C CYS A 120 -4.80 -10.45 8.25
N ASN A 121 -5.18 -11.18 7.20
CA ASN A 121 -4.26 -11.75 6.20
C ASN A 121 -4.25 -10.96 4.89
#